data_cf51f131edb885f1fedabafb22641a95
#
_entry.id   cf51f131edb885f1fedabafb22641a95
#
_cell.length_a   1.000
_cell.length_b   1.000
_cell.length_c   1.000
_cell.angle_alpha   90.00
_cell.angle_beta   90.00
_cell.angle_gamma   90.00
#
_symmetry.space_group_name_H-M   'P 1'
#
loop_
_entity.id
_entity.type
_entity.pdbx_description
1 polymer ?
#
loop_
_entity_poly.entity_id
_entity_poly.type
_entity_poly.pdbx_seq_one_letter_code
_entity_poly.pdbx_strand_id
1 'polypeptide(L)'
;MLFEKTYGIDLGSSSVKVYSFFRNKTYIEKNMIASKGHTIIAMGNEAYDMFEKSPTDITVTSPMTFGMIANLELQEIVLYSMIRKIDHILGFGATMYFTVPLDMTAVEKRAYFHVANGHWLKKNRVFMVEAPIADAIAMEIGRASCRERV
;
A
#
# COMPACT_ATOMS: atom_id res chain seq x y z
N MET A 1 11.04 25.17 -2.63
CA MET A 1 9.97 24.39 -3.22
C MET A 1 10.02 22.99 -2.62
N LEU A 2 9.15 22.70 -1.68
CA LEU A 2 8.99 21.33 -1.19
C LEU A 2 8.34 20.53 -2.30
N PHE A 3 9.08 19.60 -2.90
CA PHE A 3 8.51 18.69 -3.90
C PHE A 3 7.43 17.85 -3.21
N GLU A 4 6.20 18.08 -3.58
CA GLU A 4 5.08 17.31 -3.11
C GLU A 4 5.24 15.87 -3.58
N LYS A 5 5.41 14.94 -2.62
CA LYS A 5 5.53 13.52 -2.91
C LYS A 5 4.18 12.97 -3.29
N THR A 6 4.13 12.25 -4.37
CA THR A 6 2.92 11.60 -4.87
C THR A 6 3.15 10.11 -5.01
N TYR A 7 2.23 9.31 -4.47
CA TYR A 7 2.26 7.86 -4.51
C TYR A 7 0.96 7.29 -5.09
N GLY A 8 1.08 6.31 -5.97
CA GLY A 8 0.00 5.41 -6.35
C GLY A 8 0.10 4.14 -5.50
N ILE A 9 -0.97 3.73 -4.85
CA ILE A 9 -0.97 2.66 -3.84
C ILE A 9 -2.07 1.65 -4.15
N ASP A 10 -1.70 0.38 -4.22
CA ASP A 10 -2.61 -0.75 -4.33
C ASP A 10 -2.41 -1.65 -3.10
N LEU A 11 -3.41 -1.65 -2.21
CA LEU A 11 -3.43 -2.51 -1.03
C LEU A 11 -4.14 -3.82 -1.38
N GLY A 12 -3.38 -4.88 -1.53
CA GLY A 12 -3.91 -6.23 -1.74
C GLY A 12 -3.73 -7.14 -0.54
N SER A 13 -4.56 -8.18 -0.42
CA SER A 13 -4.45 -9.17 0.66
C SER A 13 -3.12 -9.94 0.61
N SER A 14 -2.55 -10.13 -0.58
CA SER A 14 -1.27 -10.83 -0.77
C SER A 14 -0.07 -9.89 -0.82
N SER A 15 -0.23 -8.73 -1.44
CA SER A 15 0.87 -7.79 -1.66
C SER A 15 0.41 -6.34 -1.62
N VAL A 16 1.29 -5.46 -1.19
CA VAL A 16 1.14 -4.01 -1.32
C VAL A 16 2.06 -3.54 -2.44
N LYS A 17 1.52 -2.72 -3.34
CA LYS A 17 2.27 -2.09 -4.42
C LYS A 17 2.25 -0.58 -4.20
N VAL A 18 3.39 0.05 -4.29
CA VAL A 18 3.54 1.50 -4.18
C VAL A 18 4.34 2.01 -5.37
N TYR A 19 3.71 2.83 -6.19
CA TYR A 19 4.37 3.59 -7.25
C TYR A 19 4.77 4.95 -6.71
N SER A 20 6.06 5.28 -6.77
CA SER A 20 6.55 6.62 -6.45
C SER A 20 6.71 7.44 -7.72
N PHE A 21 5.94 8.50 -7.86
CA PHE A 21 6.06 9.41 -9.02
C PHE A 21 7.41 10.11 -9.06
N PHE A 22 7.96 10.47 -7.91
CA PHE A 22 9.27 11.10 -7.82
C PHE A 22 10.41 10.17 -8.26
N ARG A 23 10.33 8.87 -7.88
CA ARG A 23 11.34 7.86 -8.26
C ARG A 23 11.06 7.22 -9.61
N ASN A 24 9.87 7.43 -10.16
CA ASN A 24 9.36 6.77 -11.37
C ASN A 24 9.54 5.23 -11.29
N LYS A 25 9.15 4.64 -10.16
CA LYS A 25 9.36 3.22 -9.89
C LYS A 25 8.24 2.64 -9.02
N THR A 26 7.88 1.39 -9.33
CA THR A 26 6.97 0.58 -8.51
C THR A 26 7.76 -0.29 -7.54
N TYR A 27 7.32 -0.31 -6.28
CA TYR A 27 7.81 -1.17 -5.22
C TYR A 27 6.71 -2.14 -4.82
N ILE A 28 7.07 -3.40 -4.65
CA ILE A 28 6.13 -4.47 -4.32
C ILE A 28 6.68 -5.24 -3.12
N GLU A 29 5.84 -5.39 -2.09
CA GLU A 29 6.14 -6.20 -0.91
C GLU A 29 4.94 -7.08 -0.57
N LYS A 30 5.17 -8.19 0.10
CA LYS A 30 4.11 -9.00 0.68
C LYS A 30 3.36 -8.21 1.75
N ASN A 31 2.04 -8.33 1.80
CA ASN A 31 1.22 -7.67 2.83
C ASN A 31 1.14 -8.55 4.08
N MET A 32 2.29 -8.71 4.75
CA MET A 32 2.44 -9.60 5.90
C MET A 32 3.27 -8.96 7.01
N ILE A 33 2.97 -9.37 8.23
CA ILE A 33 3.66 -8.99 9.45
C ILE A 33 3.96 -10.25 10.25
N ALA A 34 5.20 -10.36 10.72
CA ALA A 34 5.61 -11.37 11.68
C ALA A 34 5.75 -10.73 13.06
N SER A 35 5.14 -11.35 14.07
CA SER A 35 5.19 -10.88 15.45
C SER A 35 5.53 -12.01 16.41
N LYS A 36 6.22 -11.66 17.49
CA LYS A 36 6.46 -12.52 18.65
C LYS A 36 5.76 -11.88 19.85
N GLY A 37 4.67 -12.49 20.30
CA GLY A 37 3.77 -11.84 21.26
C GLY A 37 3.22 -10.52 20.67
N HIS A 38 3.48 -9.41 21.35
CA HIS A 38 3.06 -8.07 20.92
C HIS A 38 4.12 -7.29 20.13
N THR A 39 5.29 -7.90 19.90
CA THR A 39 6.40 -7.22 19.23
C THR A 39 6.46 -7.61 17.76
N ILE A 40 6.42 -6.62 16.86
CA ILE A 40 6.64 -6.83 15.43
C ILE A 40 8.14 -7.06 15.20
N ILE A 41 8.48 -8.16 14.56
CA ILE A 41 9.86 -8.58 14.31
C ILE A 41 10.25 -8.50 12.82
N ALA A 42 9.28 -8.62 11.92
CA ALA A 42 9.51 -8.47 10.48
C ALA A 42 8.23 -8.00 9.76
N MET A 43 8.40 -7.44 8.57
CA MET A 43 7.30 -6.99 7.69
C MET A 43 7.62 -7.28 6.24
N GLY A 44 6.58 -7.34 5.40
CA GLY A 44 6.72 -7.51 3.97
C GLY A 44 7.29 -8.89 3.60
N ASN A 45 8.27 -8.88 2.69
CA ASN A 45 8.90 -10.11 2.20
C ASN A 45 9.63 -10.88 3.31
N GLU A 46 10.26 -10.18 4.25
CA GLU A 46 10.92 -10.83 5.41
C GLU A 46 9.92 -11.60 6.28
N ALA A 47 8.73 -11.02 6.52
CA ALA A 47 7.69 -11.71 7.27
C ALA A 47 7.14 -12.93 6.50
N TYR A 48 7.02 -12.82 5.18
CA TYR A 48 6.59 -13.93 4.33
C TYR A 48 7.58 -15.10 4.38
N ASP A 49 8.89 -14.83 4.35
CA ASP A 49 9.94 -15.86 4.45
C ASP A 49 9.91 -16.60 5.78
N MET A 50 9.32 -16.00 6.80
CA MET A 50 9.14 -16.64 8.11
C MET A 50 7.89 -17.52 8.18
N PHE A 51 6.94 -17.38 7.26
CA PHE A 51 5.60 -18.00 7.36
C PHE A 51 5.65 -19.54 7.51
N GLU A 52 6.54 -20.22 6.78
CA GLU A 52 6.66 -21.68 6.83
C GLU A 52 7.85 -22.18 7.68
N LYS A 53 8.71 -21.29 8.14
CA LYS A 53 10.00 -21.63 8.78
C LYS A 53 10.08 -21.20 10.24
N SER A 54 9.03 -20.54 10.74
CA SER A 54 9.06 -19.91 12.06
C SER A 54 8.88 -20.92 13.20
N PRO A 55 9.58 -20.70 14.31
CA PRO A 55 9.26 -21.34 15.58
C PRO A 55 7.80 -21.07 15.98
N THR A 56 7.25 -21.95 16.82
CA THR A 56 5.84 -21.91 17.27
C THR A 56 5.43 -20.63 18.01
N ASP A 57 6.38 -19.81 18.39
CA ASP A 57 6.18 -18.55 19.13
C ASP A 57 6.10 -17.29 18.20
N ILE A 58 6.26 -17.49 16.89
CA ILE A 58 6.12 -16.43 15.89
C ILE A 58 4.82 -16.58 15.12
N THR A 59 4.03 -15.52 15.09
CA THR A 59 2.78 -15.45 14.33
C THR A 59 2.98 -14.57 13.10
N VAL A 60 2.63 -15.10 11.92
CA VAL A 60 2.65 -14.32 10.67
C VAL A 60 1.22 -14.13 10.18
N THR A 61 0.82 -12.86 9.99
CA THR A 61 -0.54 -12.49 9.60
C THR A 61 -0.54 -11.45 8.50
N SER A 62 -1.62 -11.41 7.72
CA SER A 62 -1.92 -10.30 6.81
C SER A 62 -2.86 -9.31 7.49
N PRO A 63 -2.62 -8.00 7.40
CA PRO A 63 -3.56 -6.99 7.89
C PRO A 63 -4.81 -6.85 7.02
N MET A 64 -4.86 -7.52 5.87
CA MET A 64 -6.03 -7.58 4.99
C MET A 64 -6.58 -9.00 4.87
N THR A 65 -7.89 -9.10 4.77
CA THR A 65 -8.60 -10.36 4.56
C THR A 65 -9.70 -10.16 3.51
N PHE A 66 -9.74 -11.00 2.50
CA PHE A 66 -10.71 -10.93 1.40
C PHE A 66 -10.85 -9.55 0.75
N GLY A 67 -9.73 -8.87 0.53
CA GLY A 67 -9.71 -7.53 -0.09
C GLY A 67 -10.12 -6.38 0.84
N MET A 68 -10.38 -6.65 2.12
CA MET A 68 -10.74 -5.64 3.12
C MET A 68 -9.64 -5.47 4.17
N ILE A 69 -9.49 -4.25 4.67
CA ILE A 69 -8.58 -3.98 5.78
C ILE A 69 -9.19 -4.54 7.07
N ALA A 70 -8.59 -5.61 7.60
CA ALA A 70 -9.02 -6.27 8.83
C ALA A 70 -8.38 -5.64 10.09
N ASN A 71 -7.16 -5.11 9.96
CA ASN A 71 -6.45 -4.44 11.03
C ASN A 71 -5.82 -3.14 10.54
N LEU A 72 -6.40 -2.02 10.95
CA LEU A 72 -6.00 -0.67 10.51
C LEU A 72 -4.58 -0.32 10.92
N GLU A 73 -4.23 -0.59 12.17
CA GLU A 73 -2.92 -0.26 12.74
C GLU A 73 -1.80 -1.03 12.03
N LEU A 74 -1.97 -2.34 11.86
CA LEU A 74 -0.99 -3.17 11.17
C LEU A 74 -0.87 -2.78 9.70
N GLN A 75 -1.98 -2.43 9.02
CA GLN A 75 -1.93 -1.99 7.63
C GLN A 75 -1.22 -0.64 7.48
N GLU A 76 -1.44 0.28 8.41
CA GLU A 76 -0.71 1.54 8.45
C GLU A 76 0.80 1.31 8.63
N ILE A 77 1.20 0.42 9.53
CA ILE A 77 2.61 0.10 9.77
C ILE A 77 3.27 -0.48 8.52
N VAL A 78 2.60 -1.39 7.80
CA VAL A 78 3.14 -1.94 6.53
C VAL A 78 3.32 -0.83 5.50
N LEU A 79 2.30 -0.01 5.28
CA LEU A 79 2.39 1.09 4.32
C LEU A 79 3.49 2.10 4.70
N TYR A 80 3.56 2.49 5.97
CA TYR A 80 4.61 3.35 6.50
C TYR A 80 6.01 2.79 6.26
N SER A 81 6.20 1.51 6.55
CA SER A 81 7.49 0.82 6.33
C SER A 81 7.89 0.85 4.86
N MET A 82 6.95 0.59 3.95
CA MET A 82 7.21 0.67 2.50
C MET A 82 7.59 2.07 2.05
N ILE A 83 6.83 3.09 2.45
CA ILE A 83 7.12 4.47 2.09
C ILE A 83 8.49 4.89 2.63
N ARG A 84 8.87 4.46 3.83
CA ARG A 84 10.22 4.73 4.38
C ARG A 84 11.34 4.06 3.59
N LYS A 85 11.13 2.87 3.06
CA LYS A 85 12.11 2.20 2.18
C LYS A 85 12.30 2.95 0.85
N ILE A 86 11.22 3.55 0.35
CA ILE A 86 11.22 4.30 -0.90
C ILE A 86 11.85 5.69 -0.70
N ASP A 87 11.41 6.38 0.32
CA ASP A 87 11.79 7.75 0.64
C ASP A 87 12.17 7.87 2.12
N HIS A 88 13.44 7.95 2.41
CA HIS A 88 13.97 8.04 3.78
C HIS A 88 13.46 9.26 4.56
N ILE A 89 13.10 10.32 3.86
CA ILE A 89 12.49 11.52 4.45
C ILE A 89 11.00 11.46 4.15
N LEU A 90 10.22 11.09 5.16
CA LEU A 90 8.77 11.23 5.11
C LEU A 90 8.43 12.72 5.12
N GLY A 91 8.18 13.29 3.94
CA GLY A 91 7.58 14.61 3.84
C GLY A 91 6.17 14.57 4.45
N PHE A 92 5.87 15.48 5.35
CA PHE A 92 4.50 15.74 5.75
C PHE A 92 3.73 16.23 4.50
N GLY A 93 2.54 15.69 4.27
CA GLY A 93 1.65 16.19 3.25
C GLY A 93 1.88 15.59 1.85
N ALA A 94 2.15 14.30 1.75
CA ALA A 94 2.14 13.60 0.47
C ALA A 94 0.72 13.51 -0.13
N THR A 95 0.63 13.35 -1.44
CA THR A 95 -0.60 12.97 -2.12
C THR A 95 -0.59 11.47 -2.38
N MET A 96 -1.64 10.78 -1.95
CA MET A 96 -1.79 9.33 -2.05
C MET A 96 -3.03 8.98 -2.86
N TYR A 97 -2.84 8.24 -3.96
CA TYR A 97 -3.91 7.69 -4.78
C TYR A 97 -4.02 6.20 -4.51
N PHE A 98 -5.12 5.78 -3.90
CA PHE A 98 -5.39 4.37 -3.65
C PHE A 98 -6.26 3.78 -4.75
N THR A 99 -5.85 2.64 -5.29
CA THR A 99 -6.74 1.79 -6.09
C THR A 99 -7.64 1.02 -5.14
N VAL A 100 -8.95 1.12 -5.34
CA VAL A 100 -9.95 0.55 -4.45
C VAL A 100 -10.95 -0.31 -5.21
N PRO A 101 -11.56 -1.33 -4.57
CA PRO A 101 -12.65 -2.10 -5.18
C PRO A 101 -13.84 -1.23 -5.56
N LEU A 102 -14.60 -1.67 -6.57
CA LEU A 102 -15.92 -1.12 -6.86
C LEU A 102 -16.86 -1.39 -5.67
N ASP A 103 -17.83 -0.52 -5.46
CA ASP A 103 -18.87 -0.68 -4.44
C ASP A 103 -18.39 -0.68 -2.98
N MET A 104 -17.32 0.04 -2.68
CA MET A 104 -16.88 0.24 -1.30
C MET A 104 -17.92 0.98 -0.45
N THR A 105 -18.14 0.46 0.74
CA THR A 105 -18.92 1.13 1.78
C THR A 105 -18.23 2.38 2.33
N ALA A 106 -19.00 3.27 2.97
CA ALA A 106 -18.43 4.44 3.64
C ALA A 106 -17.44 4.07 4.76
N VAL A 107 -17.65 2.93 5.43
CA VAL A 107 -16.76 2.43 6.48
C VAL A 107 -15.42 2.00 5.90
N GLU A 108 -15.43 1.26 4.79
CA GLU A 108 -14.21 0.84 4.10
C GLU A 108 -13.42 2.04 3.56
N LYS A 109 -14.09 3.05 2.99
CA LYS A 109 -13.43 4.29 2.56
C LYS A 109 -12.72 5.01 3.72
N ARG A 110 -13.36 5.05 4.90
CA ARG A 110 -12.74 5.60 6.11
C ARG A 110 -11.51 4.81 6.56
N ALA A 111 -11.51 3.48 6.38
CA ALA A 111 -10.36 2.64 6.70
C ALA A 111 -9.14 3.03 5.86
N TYR A 112 -9.28 3.23 4.55
CA TYR A 112 -8.20 3.70 3.68
C TYR A 112 -7.69 5.09 4.08
N PHE A 113 -8.61 6.01 4.40
CA PHE A 113 -8.25 7.34 4.87
C PHE A 113 -7.46 7.27 6.19
N HIS A 114 -7.88 6.38 7.11
CA HIS A 114 -7.18 6.18 8.38
C HIS A 114 -5.78 5.60 8.19
N VAL A 115 -5.62 4.61 7.32
CA VAL A 115 -4.30 4.03 6.98
C VAL A 115 -3.34 5.08 6.41
N ALA A 116 -3.85 6.04 5.63
CA ALA A 116 -3.05 7.12 5.06
C ALA A 116 -2.76 8.27 6.04
N ASN A 117 -3.54 8.43 7.12
CA ASN A 117 -3.46 9.57 8.05
C ASN A 117 -3.57 9.16 9.53
N GLY A 118 -3.10 7.99 9.89
CA GLY A 118 -3.17 7.48 11.26
C GLY A 118 -2.07 8.03 12.17
N HIS A 119 -1.41 7.14 12.88
CA HIS A 119 -0.38 7.50 13.87
C HIS A 119 0.97 7.87 13.21
N TRP A 120 1.37 7.09 12.20
CA TRP A 120 2.70 7.19 11.57
C TRP A 120 2.70 8.07 10.31
N LEU A 121 1.60 8.07 9.55
CA LEU A 121 1.39 8.87 8.36
C LEU A 121 0.40 9.99 8.67
N LYS A 122 0.78 11.24 8.41
CA LYS A 122 -0.04 12.41 8.79
C LYS A 122 -0.10 13.45 7.69
N LYS A 123 -1.24 14.17 7.64
CA LYS A 123 -1.48 15.30 6.74
C LYS A 123 -1.37 14.95 5.25
N ASN A 124 -1.67 13.71 4.89
CA ASN A 124 -1.66 13.29 3.50
C ASN A 124 -3.00 13.61 2.82
N ARG A 125 -2.94 14.00 1.57
CA ARG A 125 -4.13 14.09 0.71
C ARG A 125 -4.41 12.72 0.14
N VAL A 126 -5.65 12.26 0.27
CA VAL A 126 -6.06 10.89 -0.11
C VAL A 126 -7.09 10.98 -1.22
N PHE A 127 -6.82 10.30 -2.31
CA PHE A 127 -7.73 10.08 -3.41
C PHE A 127 -7.94 8.59 -3.61
N MET A 128 -9.15 8.18 -3.94
CA MET A 128 -9.52 6.80 -4.21
C MET A 128 -9.95 6.68 -5.66
N VAL A 129 -9.35 5.73 -6.38
CA VAL A 129 -9.68 5.42 -7.77
C VAL A 129 -10.16 3.99 -7.83
N GLU A 130 -11.36 3.77 -8.34
CA GLU A 130 -11.92 2.43 -8.51
C GLU A 130 -11.07 1.61 -9.50
N ALA A 131 -10.74 0.37 -9.13
CA ALA A 131 -9.86 -0.50 -9.91
C ALA A 131 -10.27 -0.64 -11.38
N PRO A 132 -11.55 -0.84 -11.74
CA PRO A 132 -11.96 -0.91 -13.15
C PRO A 132 -11.66 0.37 -13.95
N ILE A 133 -11.73 1.53 -13.31
CA ILE A 133 -11.40 2.82 -13.95
C ILE A 133 -9.89 2.94 -14.15
N ALA A 134 -9.10 2.57 -13.16
CA ALA A 134 -7.64 2.58 -13.25
C ALA A 134 -7.15 1.63 -14.35
N ASP A 135 -7.72 0.44 -14.45
CA ASP A 135 -7.40 -0.55 -15.48
C ASP A 135 -7.79 -0.07 -16.87
N ALA A 136 -8.96 0.57 -17.04
CA ALA A 136 -9.40 1.14 -18.31
C ALA A 136 -8.44 2.24 -18.80
N ILE A 137 -8.00 3.13 -17.92
CA ILE A 137 -7.02 4.18 -18.24
C ILE A 137 -5.68 3.55 -18.63
N ALA A 138 -5.22 2.54 -17.92
CA ALA A 138 -3.97 1.83 -18.24
C ALA A 138 -4.03 1.13 -19.60
N MET A 139 -5.16 0.56 -19.98
CA MET A 139 -5.37 -0.04 -21.31
C MET A 139 -5.38 1.00 -22.44
N GLU A 140 -5.96 2.18 -22.24
CA GLU A 140 -5.95 3.26 -23.24
C GLU A 140 -4.54 3.79 -23.46
N ILE A 141 -3.75 3.97 -22.42
CA ILE A 141 -2.33 4.37 -22.50
C ILE A 141 -1.55 3.31 -23.29
N GLY A 142 -1.77 2.02 -23.05
CA GLY A 142 -1.16 0.94 -23.81
C GLY A 142 -1.52 0.95 -25.30
N ARG A 143 -2.77 1.28 -25.65
CA ARG A 143 -3.22 1.41 -27.06
C ARG A 143 -2.65 2.64 -27.77
N ALA A 144 -2.53 3.76 -27.08
CA ALA A 144 -1.93 4.96 -27.66
C ALA A 144 -0.46 4.71 -28.02
N SER A 145 0.31 4.02 -27.18
CA SER A 145 1.70 3.69 -27.47
C SER A 145 1.87 2.69 -28.63
N CYS A 146 0.88 1.83 -28.88
CA CYS A 146 0.87 0.95 -30.07
C CYS A 146 0.54 1.68 -31.37
N ARG A 147 -0.24 2.77 -31.34
CA ARG A 147 -0.56 3.56 -32.54
C ARG A 147 0.59 4.43 -33.03
N GLU A 148 1.49 4.84 -32.15
CA GLU A 148 2.65 5.64 -32.53
C GLU A 148 3.82 4.83 -33.14
N ARG A 149 3.72 3.49 -33.14
CA ARG A 149 4.77 2.61 -33.72
C ARG A 149 4.45 2.05 -35.08
N VAL A 150 3.49 2.60 -35.78
CA VAL A 150 3.15 2.21 -37.16
C VAL A 150 3.65 3.25 -38.17
#